data_0c5b4efec032cc75adf5e601d6650e92
#
_entry.id   0c5b4efec032cc75adf5e601d6650e92
#
_cell.length_a   1.000
_cell.length_b   1.000
_cell.length_c   1.000
_cell.angle_alpha   90.00
_cell.angle_beta   90.00
_cell.angle_gamma   90.00
#
_symmetry.space_group_name_H-M   'P 1'
#
loop_
_entity.id
_entity.type
_entity.pdbx_description
1 polymer ?
#
loop_
_entity_poly.entity_id
_entity_poly.type
_entity_poly.pdbx_seq_one_letter_code
_entity_poly.pdbx_strand_id
1 'polypeptide(L)'
;MPSAIKPIVLHLGDQIRYNPGRYKELEKIATVVRPPVEERQRKAFLEALKEQRWGNFSAIMRPFWNSGGEMGRWDKDLVSLLPPSVKVFASAGAGYDWADVDILAQKGIFYCNGASASTEAVADMALYHIISVFRNMQWTNTAARSGDAEQFLDAHRHNSETAHNPAGHTLGIIGLGNIGYRIAQKAHAAFDMKIAYVDPIPKSAEQEATVKAVRYPDLDSMLAVADCVVISAPGGAEGGKALMDAPRLVKMKAGSRLVNVGRGNLVDEEALADALNSGHLFAAGLDVHSNEPHVNTRLISMRNVSLTCHTAGGAVETRSGFEDLAIRNVIEVLLGKEPLTPVNKHLLG
;
A
#
# COMPACT_ATOMS: atom_id res chain seq x y z
N MET A 1 7.40 -23.28 41.88
CA MET A 1 7.11 -23.86 40.56
C MET A 1 8.18 -23.34 39.60
N PRO A 2 8.83 -24.17 38.77
CA PRO A 2 9.73 -23.62 37.75
C PRO A 2 8.94 -22.64 36.88
N SER A 3 9.48 -21.46 36.65
CA SER A 3 8.86 -20.49 35.76
C SER A 3 8.71 -21.14 34.36
N ALA A 4 7.49 -21.19 33.83
CA ALA A 4 7.28 -21.71 32.50
C ALA A 4 8.22 -20.94 31.51
N ILE A 5 8.92 -21.69 30.64
CA ILE A 5 9.83 -21.10 29.67
C ILE A 5 8.99 -20.19 28.78
N LYS A 6 9.31 -18.89 28.76
CA LYS A 6 8.62 -17.94 27.92
C LYS A 6 8.85 -18.27 26.44
N PRO A 7 7.81 -18.17 25.58
CA PRO A 7 7.98 -18.29 24.14
C PRO A 7 8.93 -17.20 23.62
N ILE A 8 9.68 -17.51 22.56
CA ILE A 8 10.58 -16.55 21.91
C ILE A 8 9.83 -15.86 20.78
N VAL A 9 9.95 -14.54 20.70
CA VAL A 9 9.46 -13.70 19.59
C VAL A 9 10.64 -13.12 18.86
N LEU A 10 10.72 -13.35 17.56
CA LEU A 10 11.74 -12.76 16.71
C LEU A 10 11.24 -11.39 16.23
N HIS A 11 11.85 -10.31 16.72
CA HIS A 11 11.54 -8.95 16.31
C HIS A 11 12.47 -8.53 15.18
N LEU A 12 11.94 -8.50 13.96
CA LEU A 12 12.63 -8.05 12.77
C LEU A 12 12.25 -6.60 12.48
N GLY A 13 13.22 -5.77 12.07
CA GLY A 13 12.95 -4.39 11.73
C GLY A 13 13.33 -3.37 12.79
N ASP A 14 12.67 -2.23 12.77
CA ASP A 14 12.97 -1.06 13.59
C ASP A 14 12.62 -1.27 15.07
N GLN A 15 13.30 -0.51 15.92
CA GLN A 15 12.92 -0.42 17.34
C GLN A 15 11.53 0.19 17.49
N ILE A 16 10.78 -0.29 18.49
CA ILE A 16 9.49 0.29 18.86
C ILE A 16 9.69 1.70 19.42
N ARG A 17 8.99 2.66 18.86
CA ARG A 17 9.08 4.09 19.23
C ARG A 17 7.79 4.63 19.83
N TYR A 18 6.66 4.23 19.29
CA TYR A 18 5.36 4.84 19.60
C TYR A 18 4.57 4.04 20.63
N ASN A 19 4.83 2.73 20.76
CA ASN A 19 4.09 1.83 21.65
C ASN A 19 4.98 1.11 22.68
N PRO A 20 5.87 1.81 23.43
CA PRO A 20 6.78 1.16 24.37
C PRO A 20 6.04 0.45 25.52
N GLY A 21 4.88 0.96 25.93
CA GLY A 21 4.03 0.33 26.94
C GLY A 21 3.52 -1.04 26.51
N ARG A 22 2.98 -1.12 25.28
CA ARG A 22 2.48 -2.36 24.67
C ARG A 22 3.64 -3.35 24.44
N TYR A 23 4.80 -2.87 24.06
CA TYR A 23 5.97 -3.72 23.90
C TYR A 23 6.41 -4.35 25.22
N LYS A 24 6.39 -3.60 26.33
CA LYS A 24 6.63 -4.13 27.67
C LYS A 24 5.59 -5.18 28.08
N GLU A 25 4.33 -5.09 27.62
CA GLU A 25 3.33 -6.15 27.84
C GLU A 25 3.76 -7.44 27.15
N LEU A 26 4.23 -7.37 25.90
CA LEU A 26 4.79 -8.52 25.19
C LEU A 26 5.99 -9.12 25.94
N GLU A 27 6.94 -8.30 26.42
CA GLU A 27 8.12 -8.76 27.16
C GLU A 27 7.79 -9.45 28.50
N LYS A 28 6.61 -9.18 29.09
CA LYS A 28 6.15 -9.90 30.28
C LYS A 28 5.82 -11.36 29.99
N ILE A 29 5.30 -11.66 28.76
CA ILE A 29 4.83 -13.00 28.39
C ILE A 29 5.77 -13.73 27.43
N ALA A 30 6.73 -13.05 26.82
CA ALA A 30 7.66 -13.60 25.83
C ALA A 30 9.09 -13.10 26.05
N THR A 31 10.06 -13.86 25.54
CA THR A 31 11.44 -13.40 25.36
C THR A 31 11.56 -12.83 23.96
N VAL A 32 11.82 -11.53 23.86
CA VAL A 32 11.95 -10.89 22.55
C VAL A 32 13.42 -10.86 22.14
N VAL A 33 13.72 -11.44 20.97
CA VAL A 33 15.05 -11.45 20.35
C VAL A 33 15.00 -10.55 19.13
N ARG A 34 15.87 -9.55 19.09
CA ARG A 34 16.01 -8.65 17.94
C ARG A 34 17.39 -8.85 17.32
N PRO A 35 17.48 -9.58 16.17
CA PRO A 35 18.77 -9.76 15.49
C PRO A 35 19.36 -8.43 15.02
N PRO A 36 20.68 -8.29 15.00
CA PRO A 36 21.35 -7.12 14.43
C PRO A 36 21.10 -7.03 12.92
N VAL A 37 21.38 -5.87 12.31
CA VAL A 37 21.10 -5.58 10.89
C VAL A 37 21.77 -6.58 9.96
N GLU A 38 23.00 -6.98 10.29
CA GLU A 38 23.82 -7.90 9.51
C GLU A 38 23.17 -9.28 9.40
N GLU A 39 22.58 -9.77 10.50
CA GLU A 39 21.86 -11.06 10.53
C GLU A 39 20.49 -11.02 9.86
N ARG A 40 19.96 -9.83 9.58
CA ARG A 40 18.68 -9.63 8.88
C ARG A 40 18.83 -9.52 7.36
N GLN A 41 20.05 -9.56 6.82
CA GLN A 41 20.29 -9.69 5.39
C GLN A 41 19.95 -11.12 4.92
N ARG A 42 19.34 -11.25 3.74
CA ARG A 42 18.79 -12.53 3.27
C ARG A 42 19.73 -13.73 3.47
N LYS A 43 20.98 -13.64 3.00
CA LYS A 43 21.94 -14.75 3.11
C LYS A 43 22.22 -15.11 4.56
N ALA A 44 22.55 -14.12 5.40
CA ALA A 44 22.86 -14.34 6.81
C ALA A 44 21.64 -14.85 7.58
N PHE A 45 20.44 -14.36 7.23
CA PHE A 45 19.19 -14.79 7.86
C PHE A 45 18.87 -16.25 7.54
N LEU A 46 19.01 -16.68 6.29
CA LEU A 46 18.84 -18.08 5.90
C LEU A 46 19.85 -19.02 6.61
N GLU A 47 21.12 -18.59 6.74
CA GLU A 47 22.14 -19.35 7.47
C GLU A 47 21.78 -19.46 8.96
N ALA A 48 21.37 -18.35 9.59
CA ALA A 48 20.96 -18.34 10.99
C ALA A 48 19.74 -19.24 11.26
N LEU A 49 18.77 -19.30 10.34
CA LEU A 49 17.63 -20.22 10.44
C LEU A 49 18.07 -21.68 10.35
N LYS A 50 18.97 -22.05 9.41
CA LYS A 50 19.51 -23.40 9.28
C LYS A 50 20.28 -23.85 10.53
N GLU A 51 21.01 -22.94 11.13
CA GLU A 51 21.75 -23.17 12.38
C GLU A 51 20.85 -23.17 13.63
N GLN A 52 19.57 -22.88 13.48
CA GLN A 52 18.63 -22.68 14.60
C GLN A 52 19.14 -21.67 15.64
N ARG A 53 19.84 -20.61 15.18
CA ARG A 53 20.55 -19.63 16.02
C ARG A 53 19.64 -18.98 17.08
N TRP A 54 18.37 -18.77 16.75
CA TRP A 54 17.37 -18.20 17.65
C TRP A 54 16.47 -19.26 18.31
N GLY A 55 16.83 -20.53 18.19
CA GLY A 55 16.06 -21.66 18.75
C GLY A 55 14.65 -21.80 18.18
N ASN A 56 13.76 -22.43 18.94
CA ASN A 56 12.37 -22.66 18.55
C ASN A 56 11.51 -21.43 18.89
N PHE A 57 11.65 -20.34 18.15
CA PHE A 57 10.80 -19.18 18.33
C PHE A 57 9.36 -19.44 17.88
N SER A 58 8.40 -18.75 18.52
CA SER A 58 6.96 -18.97 18.35
C SER A 58 6.26 -17.92 17.50
N ALA A 59 6.87 -16.75 17.32
CA ALA A 59 6.29 -15.64 16.57
C ALA A 59 7.36 -14.80 15.88
N ILE A 60 6.97 -14.18 14.79
CA ILE A 60 7.74 -13.15 14.07
C ILE A 60 6.96 -11.85 14.14
N MET A 61 7.65 -10.77 14.50
CA MET A 61 7.11 -9.41 14.52
C MET A 61 7.98 -8.50 13.67
N ARG A 62 7.40 -7.85 12.66
CA ARG A 62 8.08 -6.93 11.74
C ARG A 62 7.30 -5.62 11.62
N PRO A 63 7.29 -4.77 12.67
CA PRO A 63 6.44 -3.59 12.73
C PRO A 63 6.82 -2.49 11.74
N PHE A 64 8.09 -2.40 11.38
CA PHE A 64 8.64 -1.52 10.35
C PHE A 64 10.08 -1.95 10.02
N TRP A 65 10.68 -1.47 8.90
CA TRP A 65 12.00 -1.97 8.46
C TRP A 65 12.94 -0.93 7.84
N ASN A 66 12.84 0.33 8.23
CA ASN A 66 13.72 1.40 7.71
C ASN A 66 15.16 1.32 8.23
N SER A 67 15.42 0.58 9.31
CA SER A 67 16.76 0.45 9.90
C SER A 67 17.68 -0.52 9.16
N GLY A 68 17.28 -1.01 7.99
CA GLY A 68 18.05 -1.96 7.20
C GLY A 68 17.83 -3.42 7.60
N GLY A 69 18.55 -4.32 6.92
CA GLY A 69 18.38 -5.76 7.09
C GLY A 69 17.21 -6.30 6.27
N GLU A 70 17.42 -6.44 4.96
CA GLU A 70 16.37 -6.87 4.05
C GLU A 70 16.50 -8.35 3.68
N MET A 71 15.48 -9.13 4.02
CA MET A 71 15.41 -10.55 3.70
C MET A 71 14.84 -10.80 2.29
N GLY A 72 14.37 -9.78 1.59
CA GLY A 72 13.69 -9.89 0.32
C GLY A 72 12.34 -10.60 0.44
N ARG A 73 11.93 -11.31 -0.61
CA ARG A 73 10.69 -12.07 -0.63
C ARG A 73 10.71 -13.20 0.41
N TRP A 74 9.62 -13.34 1.14
CA TRP A 74 9.36 -14.46 2.05
C TRP A 74 8.73 -15.61 1.25
N ASP A 75 9.59 -16.25 0.46
CA ASP A 75 9.28 -17.36 -0.42
C ASP A 75 9.36 -18.71 0.28
N LYS A 76 9.12 -19.76 -0.50
CA LYS A 76 9.19 -21.15 -0.05
C LYS A 76 10.54 -21.48 0.60
N ASP A 77 11.66 -20.96 0.05
CA ASP A 77 12.99 -21.29 0.56
C ASP A 77 13.18 -20.76 1.98
N LEU A 78 12.74 -19.55 2.25
CA LEU A 78 12.82 -18.93 3.57
C LEU A 78 11.80 -19.55 4.53
N VAL A 79 10.54 -19.64 4.10
CA VAL A 79 9.44 -20.14 4.94
C VAL A 79 9.65 -21.60 5.34
N SER A 80 10.25 -22.43 4.49
CA SER A 80 10.53 -23.85 4.80
C SER A 80 11.46 -24.02 6.01
N LEU A 81 12.36 -23.06 6.26
CA LEU A 81 13.33 -23.09 7.35
C LEU A 81 12.76 -22.63 8.70
N LEU A 82 11.54 -22.07 8.72
CA LEU A 82 10.92 -21.65 9.97
C LEU A 82 10.63 -22.85 10.88
N PRO A 83 10.94 -22.76 12.19
CA PRO A 83 10.66 -23.83 13.13
C PRO A 83 9.15 -24.11 13.25
N PRO A 84 8.74 -25.37 13.55
CA PRO A 84 7.32 -25.73 13.67
C PRO A 84 6.58 -25.00 14.81
N SER A 85 7.32 -24.40 15.72
CA SER A 85 6.79 -23.60 16.83
C SER A 85 6.21 -22.25 16.39
N VAL A 86 6.55 -21.76 15.20
CA VAL A 86 6.02 -20.48 14.71
C VAL A 86 4.52 -20.59 14.43
N LYS A 87 3.74 -19.70 15.03
CA LYS A 87 2.27 -19.64 14.86
C LYS A 87 1.78 -18.37 14.19
N VAL A 88 2.56 -17.29 14.26
CA VAL A 88 2.17 -15.99 13.70
C VAL A 88 3.37 -15.23 13.14
N PHE A 89 3.15 -14.58 12.00
CA PHE A 89 3.99 -13.56 11.43
C PHE A 89 3.18 -12.27 11.30
N ALA A 90 3.43 -11.31 12.18
CA ALA A 90 2.78 -10.00 12.18
C ALA A 90 3.69 -8.95 11.54
N SER A 91 3.25 -8.36 10.43
CA SER A 91 4.03 -7.39 9.65
C SER A 91 3.30 -6.06 9.48
N ALA A 92 4.06 -4.99 9.31
CA ALA A 92 3.57 -3.71 8.86
C ALA A 92 3.13 -3.76 7.39
N GLY A 93 2.38 -2.74 6.98
CA GLY A 93 1.89 -2.57 5.61
C GLY A 93 0.54 -3.23 5.35
N ALA A 94 -0.21 -2.66 4.43
CA ALA A 94 -1.46 -3.23 3.96
C ALA A 94 -1.21 -4.35 2.92
N GLY A 95 -0.26 -4.13 2.01
CA GLY A 95 0.13 -5.09 0.99
C GLY A 95 1.07 -6.17 1.52
N TYR A 96 0.95 -7.37 0.96
CA TYR A 96 1.73 -8.55 1.35
C TYR A 96 2.19 -9.38 0.15
N ASP A 97 2.25 -8.79 -1.00
CA ASP A 97 2.71 -9.38 -2.26
C ASP A 97 4.17 -9.89 -2.23
N TRP A 98 4.95 -9.46 -1.24
CA TRP A 98 6.31 -9.90 -0.94
C TRP A 98 6.40 -11.17 -0.06
N ALA A 99 5.27 -11.74 0.37
CA ALA A 99 5.22 -12.94 1.22
C ALA A 99 4.28 -14.00 0.62
N ASP A 100 4.76 -15.25 0.54
CA ASP A 100 3.97 -16.40 0.12
C ASP A 100 3.06 -16.84 1.28
N VAL A 101 1.96 -16.14 1.46
CA VAL A 101 1.03 -16.34 2.59
C VAL A 101 0.31 -17.68 2.57
N ASP A 102 0.18 -18.31 1.40
CA ASP A 102 -0.32 -19.67 1.20
C ASP A 102 0.66 -20.70 1.75
N ILE A 103 1.97 -20.53 1.54
CA ILE A 103 3.01 -21.39 2.10
C ILE A 103 3.09 -21.24 3.63
N LEU A 104 2.94 -20.01 4.13
CA LEU A 104 2.81 -19.79 5.57
C LEU A 104 1.60 -20.52 6.15
N ALA A 105 0.45 -20.45 5.46
CA ALA A 105 -0.76 -21.17 5.88
C ALA A 105 -0.58 -22.69 5.90
N GLN A 106 0.10 -23.28 4.90
CA GLN A 106 0.42 -24.71 4.87
C GLN A 106 1.26 -25.16 6.08
N LYS A 107 2.03 -24.25 6.69
CA LYS A 107 2.77 -24.50 7.96
C LYS A 107 1.94 -24.18 9.21
N GLY A 108 0.68 -23.80 9.08
CA GLY A 108 -0.17 -23.41 10.20
C GLY A 108 0.20 -22.05 10.80
N ILE A 109 0.82 -21.16 10.01
CA ILE A 109 1.28 -19.84 10.43
C ILE A 109 0.29 -18.77 9.98
N PHE A 110 -0.31 -18.03 10.92
CA PHE A 110 -1.05 -16.82 10.60
C PHE A 110 -0.12 -15.74 10.04
N TYR A 111 -0.47 -15.17 8.90
CA TYR A 111 0.13 -13.93 8.45
C TYR A 111 -0.82 -12.77 8.74
N CYS A 112 -0.34 -11.78 9.50
CA CYS A 112 -1.11 -10.60 9.89
C CYS A 112 -0.48 -9.35 9.29
N ASN A 113 -1.32 -8.50 8.69
CA ASN A 113 -0.89 -7.23 8.12
C ASN A 113 -1.32 -6.02 8.97
N GLY A 114 -0.86 -4.83 8.58
CA GLY A 114 -1.21 -3.56 9.23
C GLY A 114 -2.34 -2.80 8.53
N ALA A 115 -3.19 -3.45 7.75
CA ALA A 115 -4.12 -2.87 6.77
C ALA A 115 -4.89 -1.63 7.23
N SER A 116 -5.47 -1.66 8.43
CA SER A 116 -6.30 -0.55 8.94
C SER A 116 -5.49 0.69 9.32
N ALA A 117 -4.23 0.53 9.73
CA ALA A 117 -3.42 1.63 10.25
C ALA A 117 -3.00 2.66 9.19
N SER A 118 -2.90 2.25 7.91
CA SER A 118 -2.52 3.17 6.82
C SER A 118 -3.71 3.75 6.05
N THR A 119 -4.92 3.35 6.38
CA THR A 119 -6.12 3.70 5.59
C THR A 119 -6.30 5.22 5.44
N GLU A 120 -6.21 5.97 6.54
CA GLU A 120 -6.37 7.42 6.52
C GLU A 120 -5.28 8.10 5.70
N ALA A 121 -4.01 7.76 5.97
CA ALA A 121 -2.86 8.38 5.30
C ALA A 121 -2.87 8.13 3.79
N VAL A 122 -3.15 6.89 3.36
CA VAL A 122 -3.22 6.56 1.93
C VAL A 122 -4.41 7.25 1.25
N ALA A 123 -5.55 7.34 1.93
CA ALA A 123 -6.70 8.07 1.41
C ALA A 123 -6.39 9.57 1.25
N ASP A 124 -5.70 10.19 2.20
CA ASP A 124 -5.29 11.60 2.10
C ASP A 124 -4.32 11.84 0.94
N MET A 125 -3.34 10.95 0.74
CA MET A 125 -2.44 11.02 -0.40
C MET A 125 -3.18 10.85 -1.74
N ALA A 126 -4.16 9.97 -1.80
CA ALA A 126 -5.01 9.83 -2.99
C ALA A 126 -5.75 11.13 -3.30
N LEU A 127 -6.31 11.82 -2.29
CA LEU A 127 -6.94 13.13 -2.47
C LEU A 127 -5.94 14.20 -2.94
N TYR A 128 -4.71 14.20 -2.39
CA TYR A 128 -3.65 15.06 -2.88
C TYR A 128 -3.39 14.85 -4.38
N HIS A 129 -3.24 13.59 -4.82
CA HIS A 129 -3.04 13.30 -6.23
C HIS A 129 -4.27 13.66 -7.07
N ILE A 130 -5.49 13.39 -6.59
CA ILE A 130 -6.72 13.79 -7.29
C ILE A 130 -6.71 15.30 -7.53
N ILE A 131 -6.54 16.12 -6.49
CA ILE A 131 -6.54 17.57 -6.68
C ILE A 131 -5.34 18.03 -7.52
N SER A 132 -4.18 17.38 -7.38
CA SER A 132 -2.98 17.69 -8.16
C SER A 132 -3.20 17.50 -9.66
N VAL A 133 -3.82 16.37 -10.08
CA VAL A 133 -4.07 16.08 -11.50
C VAL A 133 -5.24 16.88 -12.09
N PHE A 134 -6.16 17.38 -11.26
CA PHE A 134 -7.22 18.28 -11.71
C PHE A 134 -6.74 19.73 -11.83
N ARG A 135 -5.81 20.15 -10.99
CA ARG A 135 -5.40 21.57 -10.83
C ARG A 135 -3.97 21.85 -11.30
N ASN A 136 -3.29 20.87 -11.94
CA ASN A 136 -1.89 20.98 -12.39
C ASN A 136 -0.93 21.41 -11.27
N MET A 137 -1.16 20.91 -10.03
CA MET A 137 -0.43 21.39 -8.85
C MET A 137 1.07 21.12 -8.92
N GLN A 138 1.49 20.00 -9.54
CA GLN A 138 2.90 19.68 -9.71
C GLN A 138 3.61 20.72 -10.58
N TRP A 139 3.02 21.10 -11.71
CA TRP A 139 3.57 22.14 -12.57
C TRP A 139 3.67 23.50 -11.87
N THR A 140 2.56 23.97 -11.27
CA THR A 140 2.54 25.28 -10.61
C THR A 140 3.47 25.34 -9.40
N ASN A 141 3.59 24.24 -8.63
CA ASN A 141 4.53 24.13 -7.52
C ASN A 141 5.98 24.18 -8.01
N THR A 142 6.33 23.43 -9.06
CA THR A 142 7.67 23.42 -9.64
C THR A 142 8.04 24.80 -10.20
N ALA A 143 7.13 25.45 -10.92
CA ALA A 143 7.32 26.78 -11.47
C ALA A 143 7.57 27.82 -10.36
N ALA A 144 6.78 27.79 -9.28
CA ALA A 144 6.98 28.71 -8.14
C ALA A 144 8.33 28.44 -7.43
N ARG A 145 8.75 27.21 -7.29
CA ARG A 145 10.01 26.81 -6.61
C ARG A 145 11.26 27.02 -7.46
N SER A 146 11.13 27.18 -8.77
CA SER A 146 12.27 27.45 -9.67
C SER A 146 12.95 28.79 -9.38
N GLY A 147 12.22 29.76 -8.81
CA GLY A 147 12.67 31.14 -8.66
C GLY A 147 12.77 31.91 -9.98
N ASP A 148 12.35 31.31 -11.08
CA ASP A 148 12.35 31.88 -12.42
C ASP A 148 11.02 32.61 -12.69
N ALA A 149 11.11 33.91 -12.96
CA ALA A 149 9.94 34.75 -13.18
C ALA A 149 9.15 34.35 -14.45
N GLU A 150 9.83 33.85 -15.49
CA GLU A 150 9.16 33.41 -16.72
C GLU A 150 8.34 32.15 -16.48
N GLN A 151 8.90 31.15 -15.79
CA GLN A 151 8.17 29.95 -15.43
C GLN A 151 6.98 30.24 -14.51
N PHE A 152 7.17 31.14 -13.54
CA PHE A 152 6.09 31.59 -12.66
C PHE A 152 4.95 32.23 -13.47
N LEU A 153 5.28 33.16 -14.36
CA LEU A 153 4.29 33.88 -15.18
C LEU A 153 3.61 32.94 -16.19
N ASP A 154 4.33 31.98 -16.77
CA ASP A 154 3.75 30.97 -17.66
C ASP A 154 2.69 30.14 -16.91
N ALA A 155 3.04 29.59 -15.75
CA ALA A 155 2.10 28.84 -14.94
C ALA A 155 0.91 29.69 -14.45
N HIS A 156 1.15 30.94 -14.03
CA HIS A 156 0.10 31.86 -13.58
C HIS A 156 -0.92 32.17 -14.68
N ARG A 157 -0.46 32.40 -15.90
CA ARG A 157 -1.31 32.78 -17.04
C ARG A 157 -2.07 31.61 -17.63
N HIS A 158 -1.41 30.45 -17.78
CA HIS A 158 -1.95 29.34 -18.59
C HIS A 158 -2.56 28.21 -17.75
N ASN A 159 -2.35 28.16 -16.42
CA ASN A 159 -2.94 27.11 -15.59
C ASN A 159 -4.47 27.04 -15.71
N SER A 160 -5.13 28.19 -15.75
CA SER A 160 -6.61 28.26 -15.83
C SER A 160 -7.20 27.79 -17.17
N GLU A 161 -6.38 27.62 -18.20
CA GLU A 161 -6.82 27.12 -19.50
C GLU A 161 -7.13 25.61 -19.47
N THR A 162 -6.50 24.88 -18.52
CA THR A 162 -6.57 23.40 -18.47
C THR A 162 -6.90 22.86 -17.08
N ALA A 163 -6.81 23.67 -16.03
CA ALA A 163 -7.18 23.25 -14.68
C ALA A 163 -8.69 23.19 -14.49
N HIS A 164 -9.15 22.12 -13.83
CA HIS A 164 -10.56 21.90 -13.52
C HIS A 164 -10.79 21.74 -12.02
N ASN A 165 -12.03 21.96 -11.57
CA ASN A 165 -12.45 21.56 -10.24
C ASN A 165 -12.88 20.09 -10.26
N PRO A 166 -12.59 19.28 -9.24
CA PRO A 166 -13.07 17.90 -9.17
C PRO A 166 -14.59 17.76 -9.06
N ALA A 167 -15.29 18.80 -8.59
CA ALA A 167 -16.73 18.77 -8.32
C ALA A 167 -17.54 18.38 -9.57
N GLY A 168 -18.51 17.47 -9.34
CA GLY A 168 -19.40 16.98 -10.39
C GLY A 168 -18.78 15.91 -11.32
N HIS A 169 -17.47 15.73 -11.31
CA HIS A 169 -16.78 14.68 -12.07
C HIS A 169 -16.94 13.30 -11.42
N THR A 170 -16.79 12.26 -12.23
CA THR A 170 -16.88 10.86 -11.79
C THR A 170 -15.50 10.33 -11.43
N LEU A 171 -15.33 9.89 -10.16
CA LEU A 171 -14.19 9.15 -9.68
C LEU A 171 -14.45 7.65 -9.81
N GLY A 172 -13.70 6.98 -10.69
CA GLY A 172 -13.71 5.53 -10.81
C GLY A 172 -12.68 4.92 -9.85
N ILE A 173 -13.09 4.01 -8.98
CA ILE A 173 -12.21 3.38 -7.99
C ILE A 173 -12.03 1.90 -8.32
N ILE A 174 -10.77 1.50 -8.57
CA ILE A 174 -10.40 0.11 -8.75
C ILE A 174 -9.98 -0.46 -7.39
N GLY A 175 -10.84 -1.34 -6.82
CA GLY A 175 -10.69 -1.88 -5.48
C GLY A 175 -11.34 -0.99 -4.41
N LEU A 176 -12.55 -1.34 -3.97
CA LEU A 176 -13.27 -0.61 -2.91
C LEU A 176 -13.10 -1.29 -1.54
N GLY A 177 -11.86 -1.74 -1.22
CA GLY A 177 -11.47 -2.21 0.11
C GLY A 177 -11.46 -1.08 1.14
N ASN A 178 -10.79 -1.26 2.28
CA ASN A 178 -10.74 -0.24 3.34
C ASN A 178 -10.22 1.11 2.82
N ILE A 179 -9.12 1.10 2.06
CA ILE A 179 -8.52 2.30 1.50
C ILE A 179 -9.43 2.92 0.42
N GLY A 180 -9.86 2.13 -0.57
CA GLY A 180 -10.72 2.64 -1.65
C GLY A 180 -12.04 3.20 -1.15
N TYR A 181 -12.66 2.56 -0.15
CA TYR A 181 -13.87 3.07 0.47
C TYR A 181 -13.63 4.39 1.20
N ARG A 182 -12.48 4.51 1.90
CA ARG A 182 -12.13 5.77 2.56
C ARG A 182 -11.84 6.89 1.57
N ILE A 183 -11.21 6.59 0.44
CA ILE A 183 -11.05 7.53 -0.68
C ILE A 183 -12.42 7.99 -1.19
N ALA A 184 -13.35 7.05 -1.41
CA ALA A 184 -14.70 7.37 -1.85
C ALA A 184 -15.43 8.33 -0.88
N GLN A 185 -15.36 8.05 0.44
CA GLN A 185 -15.95 8.91 1.47
C GLN A 185 -15.38 10.33 1.41
N LYS A 186 -14.05 10.45 1.38
CA LYS A 186 -13.38 11.75 1.38
C LYS A 186 -13.62 12.51 0.06
N ALA A 187 -13.49 11.85 -1.09
CA ALA A 187 -13.69 12.49 -2.39
C ALA A 187 -15.14 12.94 -2.60
N HIS A 188 -16.13 12.13 -2.17
CA HIS A 188 -17.52 12.52 -2.20
C HIS A 188 -17.83 13.70 -1.28
N ALA A 189 -17.35 13.66 -0.04
CA ALA A 189 -17.62 14.71 0.95
C ALA A 189 -16.85 16.02 0.70
N ALA A 190 -15.58 15.95 0.27
CA ALA A 190 -14.72 17.12 0.12
C ALA A 190 -14.80 17.78 -1.26
N PHE A 191 -15.07 16.99 -2.30
CA PHE A 191 -15.00 17.43 -3.68
C PHE A 191 -16.32 17.27 -4.46
N ASP A 192 -17.40 16.80 -3.84
CA ASP A 192 -18.67 16.51 -4.51
C ASP A 192 -18.53 15.61 -5.74
N MET A 193 -17.55 14.68 -5.72
CA MET A 193 -17.38 13.73 -6.82
C MET A 193 -18.43 12.64 -6.79
N LYS A 194 -18.86 12.20 -7.96
CA LYS A 194 -19.67 10.98 -8.14
C LYS A 194 -18.74 9.78 -8.05
N ILE A 195 -19.18 8.72 -7.37
CA ILE A 195 -18.33 7.54 -7.15
C ILE A 195 -18.83 6.38 -8.03
N ALA A 196 -17.92 5.88 -8.88
CA ALA A 196 -18.07 4.63 -9.61
C ALA A 196 -16.99 3.66 -9.10
N TYR A 197 -17.27 2.35 -9.06
CA TYR A 197 -16.25 1.41 -8.64
C TYR A 197 -16.36 0.04 -9.28
N VAL A 198 -15.22 -0.67 -9.30
CA VAL A 198 -15.12 -2.10 -9.56
C VAL A 198 -14.39 -2.78 -8.41
N ASP A 199 -14.95 -3.87 -7.93
CA ASP A 199 -14.37 -4.72 -6.91
C ASP A 199 -14.96 -6.15 -7.08
N PRO A 200 -14.15 -7.22 -6.98
CA PRO A 200 -14.66 -8.59 -6.99
C PRO A 200 -15.72 -8.82 -5.92
N ILE A 201 -15.58 -8.16 -4.75
CA ILE A 201 -16.52 -8.26 -3.62
C ILE A 201 -17.38 -7.00 -3.59
N PRO A 202 -18.71 -7.12 -3.84
CA PRO A 202 -19.60 -5.97 -3.75
C PRO A 202 -19.65 -5.41 -2.32
N LYS A 203 -19.88 -4.10 -2.19
CA LYS A 203 -20.13 -3.48 -0.90
C LYS A 203 -21.58 -3.68 -0.48
N SER A 204 -21.86 -3.48 0.81
CA SER A 204 -23.26 -3.48 1.27
C SER A 204 -24.00 -2.28 0.70
N ALA A 205 -25.34 -2.42 0.53
CA ALA A 205 -26.18 -1.33 0.06
C ALA A 205 -26.06 -0.06 0.94
N GLU A 206 -25.84 -0.23 2.25
CA GLU A 206 -25.63 0.87 3.18
C GLU A 206 -24.29 1.61 2.89
N GLN A 207 -23.22 0.86 2.64
CA GLN A 207 -21.91 1.45 2.28
C GLN A 207 -22.00 2.19 0.95
N GLU A 208 -22.65 1.61 -0.06
CA GLU A 208 -22.85 2.27 -1.36
C GLU A 208 -23.68 3.55 -1.21
N ALA A 209 -24.79 3.49 -0.46
CA ALA A 209 -25.65 4.64 -0.23
C ALA A 209 -24.95 5.80 0.49
N THR A 210 -24.04 5.51 1.44
CA THR A 210 -23.30 6.52 2.21
C THR A 210 -22.47 7.43 1.31
N VAL A 211 -21.88 6.90 0.23
CA VAL A 211 -21.03 7.64 -0.70
C VAL A 211 -21.65 7.75 -2.10
N LYS A 212 -22.92 7.33 -2.24
CA LYS A 212 -23.67 7.25 -3.51
C LYS A 212 -22.86 6.52 -4.61
N ALA A 213 -22.15 5.44 -4.22
CA ALA A 213 -21.32 4.69 -5.14
C ALA A 213 -22.15 3.80 -6.07
N VAL A 214 -21.74 3.75 -7.33
CA VAL A 214 -22.32 2.87 -8.35
C VAL A 214 -21.30 1.80 -8.71
N ARG A 215 -21.66 0.53 -8.48
CA ARG A 215 -20.84 -0.61 -8.89
C ARG A 215 -20.97 -0.86 -10.38
N TYR A 216 -19.84 -1.05 -11.04
CA TYR A 216 -19.79 -1.46 -12.45
C TYR A 216 -19.50 -2.96 -12.56
N PRO A 217 -20.07 -3.64 -13.58
CA PRO A 217 -19.91 -5.08 -13.73
C PRO A 217 -18.47 -5.50 -14.11
N ASP A 218 -17.76 -4.62 -14.80
CA ASP A 218 -16.40 -4.84 -15.26
C ASP A 218 -15.61 -3.53 -15.31
N LEU A 219 -14.29 -3.66 -15.43
CA LEU A 219 -13.37 -2.53 -15.46
C LEU A 219 -13.59 -1.64 -16.66
N ASP A 220 -13.75 -2.22 -17.84
CA ASP A 220 -13.83 -1.47 -19.11
C ASP A 220 -15.04 -0.53 -19.15
N SER A 221 -16.19 -0.98 -18.64
CA SER A 221 -17.41 -0.17 -18.54
C SER A 221 -17.28 1.01 -17.56
N MET A 222 -16.51 0.83 -16.47
CA MET A 222 -16.22 1.93 -15.57
C MET A 222 -15.21 2.92 -16.16
N LEU A 223 -14.16 2.43 -16.84
CA LEU A 223 -13.15 3.28 -17.47
C LEU A 223 -13.77 4.26 -18.50
N ALA A 224 -14.79 3.81 -19.24
CA ALA A 224 -15.46 4.63 -20.25
C ALA A 224 -16.23 5.84 -19.68
N VAL A 225 -16.57 5.84 -18.39
CA VAL A 225 -17.37 6.91 -17.77
C VAL A 225 -16.59 7.73 -16.73
N ALA A 226 -15.47 7.23 -16.23
CA ALA A 226 -14.70 7.88 -15.20
C ALA A 226 -13.88 9.07 -15.74
N ASP A 227 -13.99 10.22 -15.09
CA ASP A 227 -13.17 11.41 -15.37
C ASP A 227 -11.79 11.35 -14.67
N CYS A 228 -11.73 10.60 -13.58
CA CYS A 228 -10.50 10.25 -12.87
C CYS A 228 -10.60 8.82 -12.38
N VAL A 229 -9.56 8.03 -12.56
CA VAL A 229 -9.49 6.65 -12.07
C VAL A 229 -8.45 6.58 -10.96
N VAL A 230 -8.82 6.01 -9.79
CA VAL A 230 -7.90 5.74 -8.69
C VAL A 230 -7.73 4.24 -8.53
N ILE A 231 -6.48 3.78 -8.49
CA ILE A 231 -6.13 2.39 -8.21
C ILE A 231 -5.78 2.26 -6.74
N SER A 232 -6.57 1.48 -5.99
CA SER A 232 -6.35 1.12 -4.59
C SER A 232 -6.43 -0.40 -4.36
N ALA A 233 -6.30 -1.15 -5.45
CA ALA A 233 -6.26 -2.61 -5.43
C ALA A 233 -4.89 -3.14 -4.97
N PRO A 234 -4.82 -4.36 -4.41
CA PRO A 234 -3.54 -5.03 -4.16
C PRO A 234 -2.80 -5.30 -5.47
N GLY A 235 -1.47 -5.44 -5.38
CA GLY A 235 -0.64 -5.80 -6.53
C GLY A 235 -1.01 -7.15 -7.13
N GLY A 236 -0.77 -7.31 -8.44
CA GLY A 236 -0.81 -8.61 -9.11
C GLY A 236 0.40 -9.47 -8.73
N ALA A 237 0.43 -10.72 -9.22
CA ALA A 237 1.59 -11.58 -9.07
C ALA A 237 2.84 -10.92 -9.67
N GLU A 238 4.00 -11.15 -9.05
CA GLU A 238 5.29 -10.66 -9.55
C GLU A 238 5.51 -11.15 -11.00
N GLY A 239 5.86 -10.22 -11.91
CA GLY A 239 5.98 -10.51 -13.33
C GLY A 239 4.64 -10.68 -14.07
N GLY A 240 3.50 -10.45 -13.40
CA GLY A 240 2.17 -10.47 -14.01
C GLY A 240 1.92 -9.29 -14.94
N LYS A 241 0.92 -9.45 -15.83
CA LYS A 241 0.51 -8.37 -16.73
C LYS A 241 -0.09 -7.20 -15.94
N ALA A 242 0.28 -5.97 -16.31
CA ALA A 242 -0.30 -4.76 -15.71
C ALA A 242 -1.83 -4.73 -15.86
N LEU A 243 -2.51 -4.30 -14.81
CA LEU A 243 -3.96 -4.13 -14.82
C LEU A 243 -4.38 -3.03 -15.81
N MET A 244 -3.63 -1.91 -15.80
CA MET A 244 -3.82 -0.78 -16.73
C MET A 244 -2.74 -0.85 -17.80
N ASP A 245 -2.95 -1.71 -18.77
CA ASP A 245 -2.11 -1.85 -19.96
C ASP A 245 -2.56 -0.90 -21.09
N ALA A 246 -1.81 -0.86 -22.21
CA ALA A 246 -2.12 0.03 -23.35
C ALA A 246 -3.57 -0.09 -23.85
N PRO A 247 -4.14 -1.31 -24.06
CA PRO A 247 -5.54 -1.46 -24.44
C PRO A 247 -6.53 -0.85 -23.45
N ARG A 248 -6.28 -0.93 -22.14
CA ARG A 248 -7.17 -0.37 -21.12
C ARG A 248 -7.00 1.12 -20.94
N LEU A 249 -5.79 1.64 -21.07
CA LEU A 249 -5.55 3.08 -21.06
C LEU A 249 -6.30 3.77 -22.20
N VAL A 250 -6.35 3.16 -23.38
CA VAL A 250 -7.15 3.67 -24.54
C VAL A 250 -8.67 3.63 -24.28
N LYS A 251 -9.16 2.71 -23.44
CA LYS A 251 -10.59 2.64 -23.05
C LYS A 251 -11.00 3.70 -22.04
N MET A 252 -10.04 4.32 -21.36
CA MET A 252 -10.33 5.46 -20.49
C MET A 252 -10.91 6.61 -21.32
N LYS A 253 -11.80 7.36 -20.70
CA LYS A 253 -12.40 8.55 -21.31
C LYS A 253 -11.31 9.54 -21.75
N ALA A 254 -11.37 10.03 -22.97
CA ALA A 254 -10.43 11.04 -23.46
C ALA A 254 -10.40 12.27 -22.53
N GLY A 255 -9.21 12.76 -22.19
CA GLY A 255 -9.00 13.84 -21.25
C GLY A 255 -9.17 13.44 -19.76
N SER A 256 -9.36 12.15 -19.46
CA SER A 256 -9.44 11.65 -18.08
C SER A 256 -8.05 11.60 -17.42
N ARG A 257 -8.04 11.21 -16.15
CA ARG A 257 -6.87 11.22 -15.27
C ARG A 257 -6.69 9.86 -14.62
N LEU A 258 -5.45 9.49 -14.32
CA LEU A 258 -5.12 8.25 -13.61
C LEU A 258 -4.37 8.58 -12.32
N VAL A 259 -4.78 7.97 -11.20
CA VAL A 259 -4.06 8.04 -9.91
C VAL A 259 -3.76 6.62 -9.44
N ASN A 260 -2.51 6.35 -9.05
CA ASN A 260 -2.11 5.06 -8.50
C ASN A 260 -1.52 5.21 -7.10
N VAL A 261 -2.24 4.70 -6.09
CA VAL A 261 -1.79 4.57 -4.69
C VAL A 261 -1.77 3.11 -4.22
N GLY A 262 -1.90 2.16 -5.16
CA GLY A 262 -1.88 0.72 -4.91
C GLY A 262 -0.49 0.12 -5.04
N ARG A 263 -0.15 -0.33 -6.25
CA ARG A 263 1.17 -0.88 -6.60
C ARG A 263 1.60 -0.42 -7.99
N GLY A 264 2.91 -0.17 -8.16
CA GLY A 264 3.47 0.29 -9.42
C GLY A 264 3.23 -0.68 -10.58
N ASN A 265 3.37 -1.99 -10.33
CA ASN A 265 3.17 -3.03 -11.34
C ASN A 265 1.72 -3.16 -11.86
N LEU A 266 0.77 -2.44 -11.30
CA LEU A 266 -0.61 -2.39 -11.81
C LEU A 266 -0.75 -1.50 -13.04
N VAL A 267 0.24 -0.67 -13.36
CA VAL A 267 0.22 0.26 -14.50
C VAL A 267 1.42 -0.02 -15.40
N ASP A 268 1.18 -0.17 -16.69
CA ASP A 268 2.22 -0.11 -17.72
C ASP A 268 2.64 1.36 -17.89
N GLU A 269 3.76 1.74 -17.26
CA GLU A 269 4.23 3.13 -17.24
C GLU A 269 4.68 3.64 -18.62
N GLU A 270 5.14 2.76 -19.52
CA GLU A 270 5.48 3.16 -20.89
C GLU A 270 4.20 3.48 -21.68
N ALA A 271 3.19 2.62 -21.57
CA ALA A 271 1.90 2.86 -22.18
C ALA A 271 1.20 4.10 -21.59
N LEU A 272 1.35 4.34 -20.28
CA LEU A 272 0.85 5.55 -19.63
C LEU A 272 1.54 6.80 -20.19
N ALA A 273 2.86 6.78 -20.35
CA ALA A 273 3.61 7.88 -20.95
C ALA A 273 3.16 8.16 -22.40
N ASP A 274 2.88 7.12 -23.19
CA ASP A 274 2.32 7.29 -24.54
C ASP A 274 0.93 7.92 -24.53
N ALA A 275 0.04 7.46 -23.63
CA ALA A 275 -1.31 8.00 -23.49
C ALA A 275 -1.31 9.48 -23.03
N LEU A 276 -0.38 9.87 -22.18
CA LEU A 276 -0.20 11.27 -21.75
C LEU A 276 0.39 12.13 -22.88
N ASN A 277 1.41 11.65 -23.58
CA ASN A 277 2.04 12.37 -24.70
C ASN A 277 1.07 12.59 -25.88
N SER A 278 0.20 11.63 -26.15
CA SER A 278 -0.83 11.77 -27.21
C SER A 278 -1.97 12.71 -26.81
N GLY A 279 -2.05 13.11 -25.53
CA GLY A 279 -3.17 13.88 -24.99
C GLY A 279 -4.45 13.06 -24.78
N HIS A 280 -4.42 11.74 -24.98
CA HIS A 280 -5.56 10.88 -24.67
C HIS A 280 -5.89 10.93 -23.18
N LEU A 281 -4.88 10.81 -22.31
CA LEU A 281 -5.00 11.10 -20.88
C LEU A 281 -4.47 12.50 -20.59
N PHE A 282 -5.18 13.23 -19.75
CA PHE A 282 -4.81 14.58 -19.39
C PHE A 282 -3.66 14.64 -18.38
N ALA A 283 -3.71 13.83 -17.32
CA ALA A 283 -2.72 13.86 -16.24
C ALA A 283 -2.66 12.52 -15.50
N ALA A 284 -1.55 12.29 -14.79
CA ALA A 284 -1.40 11.16 -13.88
C ALA A 284 -0.82 11.57 -12.52
N GLY A 285 -1.21 10.84 -11.47
CA GLY A 285 -0.69 10.96 -10.11
C GLY A 285 -0.23 9.59 -9.60
N LEU A 286 1.06 9.44 -9.28
CA LEU A 286 1.65 8.17 -8.91
C LEU A 286 2.40 8.29 -7.58
N ASP A 287 1.96 7.54 -6.57
CA ASP A 287 2.74 7.36 -5.33
C ASP A 287 3.65 6.14 -5.43
N VAL A 288 3.31 5.19 -6.30
CA VAL A 288 4.02 3.91 -6.47
C VAL A 288 4.49 3.75 -7.92
N HIS A 289 5.64 3.09 -8.10
CA HIS A 289 6.33 2.97 -9.38
C HIS A 289 6.65 1.51 -9.71
N SER A 290 6.72 1.18 -10.99
CA SER A 290 6.92 -0.21 -11.46
C SER A 290 8.31 -0.77 -11.12
N ASN A 291 9.31 0.09 -10.95
CA ASN A 291 10.71 -0.28 -10.71
C ASN A 291 11.33 0.52 -9.55
N GLU A 292 10.65 0.58 -8.40
CA GLU A 292 11.16 1.30 -7.24
C GLU A 292 12.56 0.82 -6.80
N PRO A 293 13.48 1.73 -6.43
CA PRO A 293 13.29 3.18 -6.23
C PRO A 293 13.46 4.02 -7.52
N HIS A 294 13.51 3.42 -8.68
CA HIS A 294 13.70 4.13 -9.96
C HIS A 294 12.34 4.52 -10.55
N VAL A 295 12.15 5.80 -10.78
CA VAL A 295 10.96 6.36 -11.44
C VAL A 295 11.20 6.41 -12.94
N ASN A 296 10.16 6.13 -13.72
CA ASN A 296 10.21 6.19 -15.18
C ASN A 296 10.63 7.58 -15.68
N THR A 297 11.71 7.66 -16.45
CA THR A 297 12.33 8.91 -16.90
C THR A 297 11.44 9.74 -17.82
N ARG A 298 10.55 9.10 -18.58
CA ARG A 298 9.56 9.80 -19.41
C ARG A 298 8.54 10.54 -18.54
N LEU A 299 8.06 9.89 -17.48
CA LEU A 299 7.06 10.47 -16.57
C LEU A 299 7.64 11.62 -15.73
N ILE A 300 8.91 11.52 -15.30
CA ILE A 300 9.60 12.58 -14.54
C ILE A 300 9.59 13.92 -15.28
N SER A 301 9.74 13.89 -16.62
CA SER A 301 9.83 15.09 -17.44
C SER A 301 8.48 15.76 -17.71
N MET A 302 7.36 15.09 -17.42
CA MET A 302 6.02 15.56 -17.75
C MET A 302 5.47 16.50 -16.68
N ARG A 303 5.11 17.72 -17.02
CA ARG A 303 4.54 18.72 -16.09
C ARG A 303 3.14 18.37 -15.59
N ASN A 304 2.42 17.49 -16.29
CA ASN A 304 1.08 17.01 -15.94
C ASN A 304 1.11 15.70 -15.13
N VAL A 305 2.29 15.27 -14.63
CA VAL A 305 2.45 14.09 -13.79
C VAL A 305 2.84 14.49 -12.38
N SER A 306 2.06 14.06 -11.39
CA SER A 306 2.32 14.24 -9.96
C SER A 306 2.95 12.97 -9.39
N LEU A 307 4.17 13.08 -8.84
CA LEU A 307 4.96 11.93 -8.36
C LEU A 307 5.27 12.09 -6.87
N THR A 308 5.15 10.99 -6.12
CA THR A 308 5.63 10.85 -4.75
C THR A 308 6.41 9.54 -4.57
N CYS A 309 7.11 9.35 -3.47
CA CYS A 309 8.13 8.31 -3.28
C CYS A 309 7.60 7.13 -2.46
N HIS A 310 6.45 6.56 -2.81
CA HIS A 310 5.76 5.49 -2.07
C HIS A 310 5.57 5.87 -0.60
N THR A 311 5.07 7.07 -0.38
CA THR A 311 4.90 7.69 0.93
C THR A 311 3.44 7.87 1.34
N ALA A 312 2.49 7.32 0.57
CA ALA A 312 1.07 7.43 0.88
C ALA A 312 0.72 6.95 2.29
N GLY A 313 1.38 5.88 2.75
CA GLY A 313 1.26 5.41 4.14
C GLY A 313 2.16 6.13 5.14
N GLY A 314 2.89 7.15 4.76
CA GLY A 314 3.98 7.76 5.53
C GLY A 314 3.56 8.75 6.62
N ALA A 315 2.61 8.39 7.49
CA ALA A 315 2.18 9.20 8.63
C ALA A 315 2.68 8.63 9.97
N VAL A 316 2.82 9.49 10.99
CA VAL A 316 3.19 9.09 12.35
C VAL A 316 2.15 8.13 12.94
N GLU A 317 0.86 8.41 12.70
CA GLU A 317 -0.27 7.61 13.12
C GLU A 317 -0.22 6.21 12.50
N THR A 318 0.18 6.12 11.23
CA THR A 318 0.37 4.83 10.54
C THR A 318 1.49 4.03 11.20
N ARG A 319 2.63 4.65 11.48
CA ARG A 319 3.75 3.97 12.16
C ARG A 319 3.35 3.48 13.55
N SER A 320 2.67 4.33 14.31
CA SER A 320 2.14 3.96 15.63
C SER A 320 1.15 2.80 15.53
N GLY A 321 0.23 2.86 14.57
CA GLY A 321 -0.74 1.79 14.33
C GLY A 321 -0.10 0.47 13.89
N PHE A 322 0.93 0.50 13.05
CA PHE A 322 1.66 -0.69 12.64
C PHE A 322 2.39 -1.36 13.82
N GLU A 323 3.01 -0.56 14.70
CA GLU A 323 3.62 -1.10 15.92
C GLU A 323 2.57 -1.75 16.83
N ASP A 324 1.45 -1.06 17.10
CA ASP A 324 0.38 -1.58 17.97
C ASP A 324 -0.20 -2.88 17.41
N LEU A 325 -0.57 -2.90 16.13
CA LEU A 325 -1.16 -4.09 15.49
C LEU A 325 -0.18 -5.26 15.46
N ALA A 326 1.09 -5.04 15.13
CA ALA A 326 2.08 -6.10 15.10
C ALA A 326 2.27 -6.73 16.49
N ILE A 327 2.39 -5.92 17.53
CA ILE A 327 2.53 -6.39 18.91
C ILE A 327 1.28 -7.13 19.37
N ARG A 328 0.09 -6.57 19.15
CA ARG A 328 -1.19 -7.17 19.57
C ARG A 328 -1.47 -8.49 18.86
N ASN A 329 -1.25 -8.59 17.56
CA ASN A 329 -1.40 -9.85 16.83
C ASN A 329 -0.53 -10.97 17.46
N VAL A 330 0.72 -10.64 17.81
CA VAL A 330 1.62 -11.59 18.46
C VAL A 330 1.11 -11.96 19.85
N ILE A 331 0.71 -10.98 20.67
CA ILE A 331 0.18 -11.22 22.02
C ILE A 331 -1.06 -12.13 21.97
N GLU A 332 -2.04 -11.84 21.12
CA GLU A 332 -3.27 -12.63 21.02
C GLU A 332 -2.96 -14.10 20.69
N VAL A 333 -2.09 -14.34 19.69
CA VAL A 333 -1.73 -15.72 19.31
C VAL A 333 -0.95 -16.44 20.39
N LEU A 334 -0.01 -15.77 21.09
CA LEU A 334 0.72 -16.37 22.21
C LEU A 334 -0.18 -16.71 23.40
N LEU A 335 -1.31 -16.01 23.55
CA LEU A 335 -2.34 -16.31 24.54
C LEU A 335 -3.37 -17.36 24.05
N GLY A 336 -3.16 -17.99 22.91
CA GLY A 336 -4.06 -19.01 22.34
C GLY A 336 -5.34 -18.45 21.71
N LYS A 337 -5.37 -17.16 21.39
CA LYS A 337 -6.49 -16.49 20.73
C LYS A 337 -6.23 -16.30 19.23
N GLU A 338 -7.27 -15.94 18.49
CA GLU A 338 -7.13 -15.53 17.09
C GLU A 338 -6.46 -14.17 16.98
N PRO A 339 -5.60 -13.96 15.96
CA PRO A 339 -5.02 -12.66 15.69
C PRO A 339 -6.07 -11.66 15.16
N LEU A 340 -5.77 -10.37 15.24
CA LEU A 340 -6.70 -9.28 14.90
C LEU A 340 -6.82 -9.05 13.38
N THR A 341 -5.72 -9.25 12.64
CA THR A 341 -5.66 -8.89 11.21
C THR A 341 -5.07 -10.01 10.33
N PRO A 342 -5.55 -11.26 10.46
CA PRO A 342 -5.04 -12.36 9.64
C PRO A 342 -5.54 -12.22 8.20
N VAL A 343 -4.63 -12.32 7.22
CA VAL A 343 -5.00 -12.27 5.79
C VAL A 343 -5.13 -13.66 5.17
N ASN A 344 -4.54 -14.68 5.77
CA ASN A 344 -4.52 -16.05 5.26
C ASN A 344 -5.37 -17.03 6.10
N LYS A 345 -6.25 -16.54 6.96
CA LYS A 345 -7.08 -17.39 7.83
C LYS A 345 -7.90 -18.42 7.04
N HIS A 346 -8.41 -18.04 5.87
CA HIS A 346 -9.21 -18.91 5.00
C HIS A 346 -8.42 -20.03 4.35
N LEU A 347 -7.09 -20.00 4.44
CA LEU A 347 -6.17 -21.04 3.94
C LEU A 347 -5.65 -21.97 5.06
N LEU A 348 -5.90 -21.63 6.31
CA LEU A 348 -5.57 -22.46 7.47
C LEU A 348 -6.68 -23.48 7.64
N GLY A 349 -6.34 -24.75 7.56
CA GLY A 349 -7.26 -25.88 7.71
C GLY A 349 -7.81 -26.05 9.13
#